data_5456f9b30b490aa76dd5cd918026726f
#
_entry.id   5456f9b30b490aa76dd5cd918026726f
#
_cell.length_a   1.000
_cell.length_b   1.000
_cell.length_c   1.000
_cell.angle_alpha   90.00
_cell.angle_beta   90.00
_cell.angle_gamma   90.00
#
_symmetry.space_group_name_H-M   'P 1'
#
loop_
_entity.id
_entity.type
_entity.pdbx_description
1 polymer ?
#
loop_
_entity_poly.entity_id
_entity_poly.type
_entity_poly.pdbx_seq_one_letter_code
_entity_poly.pdbx_strand_id
1 'polypeptide(L)'
;MILLAGIAAGALNAVGGGGSFVALSALVAGGMPPVMANATSTVALLPGNATSAWVYRRQVTVFEQVSTLRLTLASVLGGALGAGLLLWLPSASFDLALPWLLAFATLILAFGKRLNRAINLGTPGPAVILAGQFLLSIYGGYFGGAVGVMMLAFWTATTSLDTARGTPLRVIQVGAVFLTAAVIFVFAADVLDEPRHLISMLCGAIIGGYLGAHAVRRLPHVVLRTLVLVIAVAMTVLFFVRAFG
;
A
#
# COMPACT_ATOMS: atom_id res chain seq x y z
N MET A 1 13.41 12.41 -12.71
CA MET A 1 13.44 11.80 -11.37
C MET A 1 12.12 11.14 -11.00
N ILE A 2 10.97 11.85 -11.03
CA ILE A 2 9.66 11.32 -10.63
C ILE A 2 9.19 10.14 -11.48
N LEU A 3 9.41 10.12 -12.80
CA LEU A 3 9.09 8.99 -13.66
C LEU A 3 9.82 7.70 -13.22
N LEU A 4 11.12 7.79 -12.95
CA LEU A 4 11.90 6.64 -12.47
C LEU A 4 11.46 6.17 -11.10
N ALA A 5 11.13 7.10 -10.20
CA ALA A 5 10.52 6.78 -8.90
C ALA A 5 9.16 6.10 -9.09
N GLY A 6 8.35 6.54 -10.06
CA GLY A 6 7.10 5.90 -10.45
C GLY A 6 7.30 4.45 -10.91
N ILE A 7 8.29 4.20 -11.79
CA ILE A 7 8.63 2.84 -12.24
C ILE A 7 9.03 1.96 -11.05
N ALA A 8 9.91 2.45 -10.20
CA ALA A 8 10.34 1.72 -9.00
C ALA A 8 9.15 1.48 -8.04
N ALA A 9 8.33 2.50 -7.80
CA ALA A 9 7.17 2.43 -6.93
C ALA A 9 6.12 1.43 -7.46
N GLY A 10 5.80 1.49 -8.75
CA GLY A 10 4.88 0.55 -9.38
C GLY A 10 5.37 -0.89 -9.31
N ALA A 11 6.66 -1.13 -9.61
CA ALA A 11 7.27 -2.44 -9.52
C ALA A 11 7.24 -2.99 -8.08
N LEU A 12 7.65 -2.19 -7.09
CA LEU A 12 7.64 -2.58 -5.69
C LEU A 12 6.22 -2.82 -5.16
N ASN A 13 5.23 -2.05 -5.63
CA ASN A 13 3.84 -2.23 -5.24
C ASN A 13 3.26 -3.56 -5.76
N ALA A 14 3.59 -3.93 -7.00
CA ALA A 14 3.22 -5.21 -7.58
C ALA A 14 3.82 -6.40 -6.81
N VAL A 15 5.06 -6.26 -6.34
CA VAL A 15 5.82 -7.30 -5.65
C VAL A 15 5.42 -7.47 -4.20
N GLY A 16 5.43 -6.37 -3.44
CA GLY A 16 5.35 -6.41 -1.98
C GLY A 16 4.46 -5.35 -1.35
N GLY A 17 3.92 -4.39 -2.12
CA GLY A 17 3.09 -3.31 -1.57
C GLY A 17 3.90 -2.19 -0.90
N GLY A 18 5.21 -2.09 -1.16
CA GLY A 18 6.09 -1.04 -0.63
C GLY A 18 6.28 0.17 -1.55
N GLY A 19 5.58 0.22 -2.70
CA GLY A 19 5.73 1.28 -3.69
C GLY A 19 5.36 2.66 -3.18
N SER A 20 4.39 2.74 -2.27
CA SER A 20 3.95 4.01 -1.68
C SER A 20 5.09 4.74 -0.95
N PHE A 21 6.03 4.03 -0.32
CA PHE A 21 7.20 4.66 0.31
C PHE A 21 8.04 5.44 -0.70
N VAL A 22 8.32 4.83 -1.86
CA VAL A 22 9.12 5.44 -2.92
C VAL A 22 8.38 6.61 -3.57
N ALA A 23 7.09 6.42 -3.88
CA ALA A 23 6.27 7.44 -4.50
C ALA A 23 6.12 8.68 -3.61
N LEU A 24 5.70 8.48 -2.35
CA LEU A 24 5.55 9.56 -1.37
C LEU A 24 6.85 10.34 -1.20
N SER A 25 7.95 9.64 -1.00
CA SER A 25 9.25 10.26 -0.76
C SER A 25 9.77 11.04 -1.95
N ALA A 26 9.58 10.52 -3.17
CA ALA A 26 9.98 11.22 -4.39
C ALA A 26 9.17 12.49 -4.62
N LEU A 27 7.87 12.48 -4.30
CA LEU A 27 6.99 13.64 -4.40
C LEU A 27 7.33 14.69 -3.35
N VAL A 28 7.58 14.26 -2.09
CA VAL A 28 8.02 15.17 -1.03
C VAL A 28 9.40 15.76 -1.32
N ALA A 29 10.33 14.98 -1.86
CA ALA A 29 11.63 15.47 -2.31
C ALA A 29 11.51 16.43 -3.52
N GLY A 30 10.43 16.30 -4.30
CA GLY A 30 10.04 17.23 -5.36
C GLY A 30 9.41 18.53 -4.86
N GLY A 31 9.26 18.71 -3.53
CA GLY A 31 8.72 19.92 -2.91
C GLY A 31 7.22 19.86 -2.59
N MET A 32 6.56 18.72 -2.84
CA MET A 32 5.13 18.58 -2.55
C MET A 32 4.88 18.41 -1.04
N PRO A 33 3.87 19.08 -0.46
CA PRO A 33 3.48 18.86 0.93
C PRO A 33 3.12 17.40 1.20
N PRO A 34 3.43 16.81 2.38
CA PRO A 34 3.28 15.37 2.64
C PRO A 34 1.86 14.83 2.43
N VAL A 35 0.82 15.56 2.85
CA VAL A 35 -0.59 15.15 2.63
C VAL A 35 -0.89 15.05 1.13
N MET A 36 -0.51 16.10 0.37
CA MET A 36 -0.70 16.14 -1.08
C MET A 36 0.13 15.06 -1.78
N ALA A 37 1.39 14.85 -1.35
CA ALA A 37 2.26 13.80 -1.89
C ALA A 37 1.65 12.41 -1.65
N ASN A 38 1.05 12.18 -0.48
CA ASN A 38 0.37 10.93 -0.17
C ASN A 38 -0.87 10.70 -1.05
N ALA A 39 -1.73 11.72 -1.20
CA ALA A 39 -2.90 11.67 -2.06
C ALA A 39 -2.50 11.44 -3.53
N THR A 40 -1.53 12.23 -4.05
CA THR A 40 -1.01 12.11 -5.42
C THR A 40 -0.38 10.74 -5.67
N SER A 41 0.40 10.20 -4.71
CA SER A 41 0.99 8.88 -4.82
C SER A 41 -0.07 7.77 -4.93
N THR A 42 -1.15 7.87 -4.16
CA THR A 42 -2.26 6.91 -4.19
C THR A 42 -2.97 6.92 -5.54
N VAL A 43 -3.28 8.11 -6.09
CA VAL A 43 -3.88 8.26 -7.41
C VAL A 43 -2.93 7.72 -8.50
N ALA A 44 -1.66 8.09 -8.45
CA ALA A 44 -0.66 7.69 -9.46
C ALA A 44 -0.37 6.18 -9.44
N LEU A 45 -0.40 5.53 -8.28
CA LEU A 45 -0.14 4.08 -8.16
C LEU A 45 -1.34 3.21 -8.54
N LEU A 46 -2.56 3.78 -8.60
CA LEU A 46 -3.77 3.01 -8.91
C LEU A 46 -3.70 2.30 -10.26
N PRO A 47 -3.33 2.94 -11.40
CA PRO A 47 -3.23 2.24 -12.69
C PRO A 47 -2.15 1.15 -12.68
N GLY A 48 -1.01 1.37 -12.01
CA GLY A 48 0.04 0.36 -11.83
C GLY A 48 -0.45 -0.84 -11.02
N ASN A 49 -1.29 -0.61 -10.01
CA ASN A 49 -1.94 -1.68 -9.27
C ASN A 49 -2.98 -2.42 -10.13
N ALA A 50 -3.73 -1.71 -10.96
CA ALA A 50 -4.69 -2.29 -11.90
C ALA A 50 -4.00 -3.19 -12.94
N THR A 51 -2.84 -2.79 -13.48
CA THR A 51 -2.04 -3.64 -14.38
C THR A 51 -1.54 -4.89 -13.69
N SER A 52 -1.11 -4.78 -12.43
CA SER A 52 -0.73 -5.93 -11.60
C SER A 52 -1.91 -6.86 -11.36
N ALA A 53 -3.08 -6.32 -11.01
CA ALA A 53 -4.31 -7.09 -10.83
C ALA A 53 -4.72 -7.85 -12.10
N TRP A 54 -4.56 -7.21 -13.26
CA TRP A 54 -4.80 -7.86 -14.55
C TRP A 54 -3.88 -9.06 -14.78
N VAL A 55 -2.59 -8.96 -14.45
CA VAL A 55 -1.63 -10.07 -14.56
C VAL A 55 -2.01 -11.24 -13.64
N TYR A 56 -2.48 -10.93 -12.43
CA TYR A 56 -2.84 -11.94 -11.42
C TYR A 56 -4.29 -12.44 -11.49
N ARG A 57 -5.17 -11.88 -12.35
CA ARG A 57 -6.62 -12.13 -12.34
C ARG A 57 -7.05 -13.58 -12.40
N ARG A 58 -6.23 -14.47 -13.02
CA ARG A 58 -6.52 -15.90 -13.15
C ARG A 58 -5.99 -16.75 -11.99
N GLN A 59 -5.30 -16.14 -11.03
CA GLN A 59 -4.63 -16.82 -9.91
C GLN A 59 -5.28 -16.49 -8.56
N VAL A 60 -6.42 -15.81 -8.58
CA VAL A 60 -7.10 -15.37 -7.37
C VAL A 60 -7.66 -16.57 -6.61
N THR A 61 -7.20 -16.74 -5.38
CA THR A 61 -7.71 -17.75 -4.45
C THR A 61 -8.61 -17.05 -3.43
N VAL A 62 -9.78 -17.61 -3.18
CA VAL A 62 -10.75 -17.09 -2.21
C VAL A 62 -10.57 -17.78 -0.85
N PHE A 63 -10.97 -17.10 0.21
CA PHE A 63 -11.10 -17.72 1.53
C PHE A 63 -12.32 -18.63 1.58
N GLU A 64 -12.20 -19.75 2.28
CA GLU A 64 -13.35 -20.61 2.57
C GLU A 64 -14.33 -19.93 3.53
N GLN A 65 -13.81 -19.05 4.43
CA GLN A 65 -14.56 -18.46 5.54
C GLN A 65 -15.27 -17.14 5.18
N VAL A 66 -14.77 -16.39 4.18
CA VAL A 66 -15.27 -15.04 3.83
C VAL A 66 -15.33 -14.89 2.31
N SER A 67 -16.50 -14.50 1.79
CA SER A 67 -16.63 -14.22 0.36
C SER A 67 -15.79 -13.00 -0.05
N THR A 68 -15.21 -13.06 -1.25
CA THR A 68 -14.42 -11.96 -1.83
C THR A 68 -15.20 -10.65 -1.84
N LEU A 69 -16.51 -10.71 -2.09
CA LEU A 69 -17.38 -9.53 -2.09
C LEU A 69 -17.39 -8.83 -0.73
N ARG A 70 -17.58 -9.58 0.37
CA ARG A 70 -17.58 -9.01 1.73
C ARG A 70 -16.21 -8.42 2.08
N LEU A 71 -15.15 -9.10 1.68
CA LEU A 71 -13.78 -8.61 1.85
C LEU A 71 -13.54 -7.30 1.09
N THR A 72 -14.01 -7.24 -0.17
CA THR A 72 -13.90 -6.03 -1.00
C THR A 72 -14.76 -4.90 -0.47
N LEU A 73 -15.95 -5.16 0.02
CA LEU A 73 -16.78 -4.14 0.68
C LEU A 73 -16.08 -3.56 1.92
N ALA A 74 -15.48 -4.42 2.75
CA ALA A 74 -14.67 -3.96 3.89
C ALA A 74 -13.49 -3.10 3.44
N SER A 75 -12.85 -3.44 2.30
CA SER A 75 -11.74 -2.66 1.71
C SER A 75 -12.21 -1.31 1.19
N VAL A 76 -13.33 -1.26 0.48
CA VAL A 76 -13.92 -0.02 -0.05
C VAL A 76 -14.33 0.91 1.08
N LEU A 77 -15.08 0.41 2.06
CA LEU A 77 -15.56 1.22 3.19
C LEU A 77 -14.41 1.71 4.07
N GLY A 78 -13.45 0.83 4.37
CA GLY A 78 -12.24 1.21 5.12
C GLY A 78 -11.39 2.21 4.36
N GLY A 79 -11.18 1.98 3.06
CA GLY A 79 -10.44 2.90 2.19
C GLY A 79 -11.08 4.28 2.11
N ALA A 80 -12.41 4.34 1.98
CA ALA A 80 -13.16 5.60 2.00
C ALA A 80 -12.99 6.34 3.33
N LEU A 81 -13.16 5.64 4.45
CA LEU A 81 -12.99 6.24 5.76
C LEU A 81 -11.56 6.74 5.98
N GLY A 82 -10.56 5.96 5.59
CA GLY A 82 -9.14 6.35 5.70
C GLY A 82 -8.80 7.58 4.86
N ALA A 83 -9.24 7.61 3.60
CA ALA A 83 -9.07 8.77 2.73
C ALA A 83 -9.81 10.02 3.25
N GLY A 84 -11.04 9.85 3.75
CA GLY A 84 -11.79 10.91 4.40
C GLY A 84 -11.07 11.46 5.63
N LEU A 85 -10.50 10.59 6.49
CA LEU A 85 -9.73 11.01 7.65
C LEU A 85 -8.48 11.80 7.26
N LEU A 86 -7.78 11.43 6.18
CA LEU A 86 -6.62 12.18 5.69
C LEU A 86 -6.97 13.62 5.32
N LEU A 87 -8.12 13.83 4.70
CA LEU A 87 -8.56 15.16 4.26
C LEU A 87 -9.22 15.99 5.38
N TRP A 88 -9.84 15.31 6.34
CA TRP A 88 -10.56 15.98 7.42
C TRP A 88 -9.65 16.40 8.57
N LEU A 89 -8.59 15.64 8.84
CA LEU A 89 -7.62 15.97 9.88
C LEU A 89 -6.68 17.09 9.41
N PRO A 90 -6.25 17.99 10.32
CA PRO A 90 -5.26 19.02 9.98
C PRO A 90 -3.98 18.40 9.40
N SER A 91 -3.40 19.02 8.38
CA SER A 91 -2.16 18.55 7.72
C SER A 91 -0.99 18.38 8.70
N ALA A 92 -0.90 19.24 9.71
CA ALA A 92 0.09 19.13 10.79
C ALA A 92 -0.03 17.79 11.56
N SER A 93 -1.23 17.25 11.70
CA SER A 93 -1.45 15.94 12.34
C SER A 93 -0.85 14.80 11.50
N PHE A 94 -0.98 14.87 10.17
CA PHE A 94 -0.37 13.92 9.27
C PHE A 94 1.15 14.01 9.29
N ASP A 95 1.71 15.23 9.27
CA ASP A 95 3.16 15.45 9.30
C ASP A 95 3.80 14.87 10.58
N LEU A 96 3.13 15.02 11.73
CA LEU A 96 3.57 14.41 12.99
C LEU A 96 3.36 12.88 13.02
N ALA A 97 2.28 12.39 12.43
CA ALA A 97 1.98 10.96 12.38
C ALA A 97 2.86 10.20 11.38
N LEU A 98 3.28 10.86 10.29
CA LEU A 98 3.97 10.25 9.16
C LEU A 98 5.23 9.45 9.55
N PRO A 99 6.17 9.96 10.38
CA PRO A 99 7.32 9.17 10.82
C PRO A 99 6.92 7.90 11.56
N TRP A 100 5.89 7.97 12.40
CA TRP A 100 5.38 6.82 13.17
C TRP A 100 4.66 5.80 12.29
N LEU A 101 3.90 6.25 11.30
CA LEU A 101 3.26 5.39 10.30
C LEU A 101 4.31 4.66 9.47
N LEU A 102 5.36 5.36 9.05
CA LEU A 102 6.51 4.79 8.36
C LEU A 102 7.26 3.77 9.24
N ALA A 103 7.52 4.10 10.50
CA ALA A 103 8.16 3.20 11.46
C ALA A 103 7.33 1.93 11.67
N PHE A 104 6.03 2.08 11.92
CA PHE A 104 5.11 0.96 12.08
C PHE A 104 5.09 0.05 10.85
N ALA A 105 4.94 0.63 9.66
CA ALA A 105 4.96 -0.11 8.41
C ALA A 105 6.30 -0.84 8.19
N THR A 106 7.42 -0.17 8.51
CA THR A 106 8.77 -0.74 8.43
C THR A 106 8.95 -1.91 9.40
N LEU A 107 8.46 -1.80 10.63
CA LEU A 107 8.49 -2.87 11.62
C LEU A 107 7.67 -4.09 11.16
N ILE A 108 6.48 -3.86 10.62
CA ILE A 108 5.66 -4.96 10.06
C ILE A 108 6.37 -5.62 8.86
N LEU A 109 6.98 -4.83 7.99
CA LEU A 109 7.75 -5.35 6.86
C LEU A 109 8.96 -6.17 7.33
N ALA A 110 9.67 -5.70 8.37
CA ALA A 110 10.85 -6.35 8.92
C ALA A 110 10.52 -7.63 9.71
N PHE A 111 9.50 -7.58 10.55
CA PHE A 111 9.23 -8.60 11.56
C PHE A 111 7.92 -9.35 11.36
N GLY A 112 7.06 -8.95 10.41
CA GLY A 112 5.72 -9.53 10.22
C GLY A 112 5.71 -11.05 10.09
N LYS A 113 6.70 -11.67 9.42
CA LYS A 113 6.83 -13.13 9.35
C LYS A 113 7.14 -13.77 10.71
N ARG A 114 7.95 -13.12 11.57
CA ARG A 114 8.27 -13.62 12.92
C ARG A 114 7.08 -13.42 13.85
N LEU A 115 6.46 -12.25 13.78
CA LEU A 115 5.26 -11.92 14.54
C LEU A 115 4.13 -12.89 14.22
N ASN A 116 3.93 -13.22 12.94
CA ASN A 116 2.93 -14.18 12.50
C ASN A 116 3.15 -15.60 13.07
N ARG A 117 4.40 -16.02 13.22
CA ARG A 117 4.73 -17.33 13.85
C ARG A 117 4.51 -17.32 15.36
N ALA A 118 4.70 -16.18 16.01
CA ALA A 118 4.54 -16.02 17.45
C ALA A 118 3.06 -15.85 17.86
N ILE A 119 2.25 -15.19 17.01
CA ILE A 119 0.82 -14.97 17.22
C ILE A 119 0.07 -16.08 16.47
N ASN A 120 -0.11 -17.21 17.13
CA ASN A 120 -1.01 -18.24 16.62
C ASN A 120 -2.46 -17.88 17.01
N LEU A 121 -3.15 -17.13 16.14
CA LEU A 121 -4.54 -16.71 16.36
C LEU A 121 -5.55 -17.83 16.09
N GLY A 122 -5.09 -19.03 15.74
CA GLY A 122 -5.94 -20.12 15.33
C GLY A 122 -6.68 -19.79 14.01
N THR A 123 -7.87 -20.32 13.86
CA THR A 123 -8.79 -19.99 12.74
C THR A 123 -9.93 -19.11 13.27
N PRO A 124 -9.74 -17.78 13.35
CA PRO A 124 -10.80 -16.90 13.86
C PRO A 124 -12.01 -16.91 12.93
N GLY A 125 -13.18 -16.62 13.50
CA GLY A 125 -14.40 -16.52 12.73
C GLY A 125 -14.39 -15.40 11.67
N PRO A 126 -15.32 -15.43 10.70
CA PRO A 126 -15.41 -14.47 9.60
C PRO A 126 -15.42 -13.00 10.04
N ALA A 127 -16.02 -12.71 11.20
CA ALA A 127 -16.13 -11.35 11.73
C ALA A 127 -14.75 -10.75 12.05
N VAL A 128 -13.83 -11.52 12.61
CA VAL A 128 -12.46 -11.07 12.92
C VAL A 128 -11.67 -10.79 11.64
N ILE A 129 -11.84 -11.63 10.62
CA ILE A 129 -11.19 -11.44 9.32
C ILE A 129 -11.69 -10.14 8.66
N LEU A 130 -13.01 -9.90 8.68
CA LEU A 130 -13.60 -8.69 8.11
C LEU A 130 -13.22 -7.44 8.90
N ALA A 131 -13.24 -7.50 10.24
CA ALA A 131 -12.82 -6.38 11.09
C ALA A 131 -11.34 -6.02 10.86
N GLY A 132 -10.45 -7.00 10.81
CA GLY A 132 -9.04 -6.79 10.50
C GLY A 132 -8.82 -6.23 9.10
N GLN A 133 -9.54 -6.75 8.10
CA GLN A 133 -9.51 -6.20 6.74
C GLN A 133 -9.96 -4.74 6.69
N PHE A 134 -11.04 -4.41 7.37
CA PHE A 134 -11.57 -3.05 7.45
C PHE A 134 -10.57 -2.08 8.10
N LEU A 135 -9.99 -2.45 9.25
CA LEU A 135 -8.98 -1.63 9.94
C LEU A 135 -7.72 -1.43 9.10
N LEU A 136 -7.22 -2.49 8.45
CA LEU A 136 -6.09 -2.38 7.53
C LEU A 136 -6.42 -1.51 6.32
N SER A 137 -7.68 -1.52 5.88
CA SER A 137 -8.13 -0.70 4.76
C SER A 137 -8.28 0.78 5.14
N ILE A 138 -8.67 1.10 6.40
CA ILE A 138 -8.60 2.47 6.93
C ILE A 138 -7.15 2.97 6.90
N TYR A 139 -6.22 2.18 7.43
CA TYR A 139 -4.80 2.52 7.36
C TYR A 139 -4.34 2.70 5.90
N GLY A 140 -4.77 1.82 5.00
CA GLY A 140 -4.43 1.87 3.58
C GLY A 140 -4.96 3.09 2.86
N GLY A 141 -6.18 3.54 3.17
CA GLY A 141 -6.79 4.76 2.62
C GLY A 141 -6.18 6.04 3.21
N TYR A 142 -5.76 6.00 4.49
CA TYR A 142 -5.14 7.13 5.16
C TYR A 142 -3.69 7.35 4.72
N PHE A 143 -2.90 6.28 4.64
CA PHE A 143 -1.45 6.36 4.38
C PHE A 143 -1.00 5.49 3.18
N GLY A 144 -1.55 4.29 3.01
CA GLY A 144 -1.24 3.39 1.90
C GLY A 144 0.09 2.62 2.01
N GLY A 145 1.04 3.09 2.82
CA GLY A 145 2.37 2.47 2.95
C GLY A 145 2.32 1.06 3.52
N ALA A 146 2.86 0.08 2.81
CA ALA A 146 2.94 -1.33 3.19
C ALA A 146 1.60 -2.03 3.51
N VAL A 147 0.44 -1.42 3.23
CA VAL A 147 -0.88 -2.00 3.52
C VAL A 147 -1.03 -3.41 2.94
N GLY A 148 -0.52 -3.66 1.74
CA GLY A 148 -0.55 -4.98 1.12
C GLY A 148 0.27 -6.03 1.88
N VAL A 149 1.41 -5.65 2.45
CA VAL A 149 2.21 -6.55 3.30
C VAL A 149 1.47 -6.86 4.60
N MET A 150 0.83 -5.85 5.20
CA MET A 150 0.04 -6.02 6.42
C MET A 150 -1.18 -6.92 6.19
N MET A 151 -1.92 -6.72 5.09
CA MET A 151 -3.03 -7.60 4.72
C MET A 151 -2.56 -9.05 4.59
N LEU A 152 -1.46 -9.27 3.87
CA LEU A 152 -0.92 -10.60 3.66
C LEU A 152 -0.44 -11.23 4.97
N ALA A 153 0.25 -10.46 5.84
CA ALA A 153 0.66 -10.93 7.16
C ALA A 153 -0.55 -11.29 8.03
N PHE A 154 -1.59 -10.47 8.02
CA PHE A 154 -2.82 -10.72 8.75
C PHE A 154 -3.53 -12.00 8.26
N TRP A 155 -3.69 -12.17 6.96
CA TRP A 155 -4.35 -13.36 6.41
C TRP A 155 -3.56 -14.64 6.66
N THR A 156 -2.22 -14.60 6.53
CA THR A 156 -1.40 -15.76 6.85
C THR A 156 -1.38 -16.12 8.34
N ALA A 157 -1.73 -15.18 9.22
CA ALA A 157 -1.89 -15.41 10.67
C ALA A 157 -3.27 -15.95 11.05
N THR A 158 -4.28 -15.65 10.25
CA THR A 158 -5.69 -15.90 10.59
C THR A 158 -6.37 -16.92 9.70
N THR A 159 -5.73 -17.32 8.60
CA THR A 159 -6.29 -18.26 7.64
C THR A 159 -5.24 -19.28 7.19
N SER A 160 -5.65 -20.32 6.48
CA SER A 160 -4.75 -21.30 5.86
C SER A 160 -4.05 -20.78 4.58
N LEU A 161 -4.26 -19.50 4.22
CA LEU A 161 -3.73 -18.92 3.00
C LEU A 161 -2.23 -18.64 3.15
N ASP A 162 -1.42 -19.23 2.30
CA ASP A 162 0.01 -18.94 2.24
C ASP A 162 0.30 -17.62 1.48
N THR A 163 1.51 -17.10 1.60
CA THR A 163 1.93 -15.84 0.97
C THR A 163 1.81 -15.85 -0.55
N ALA A 164 2.08 -16.99 -1.20
CA ALA A 164 2.03 -17.08 -2.66
C ALA A 164 0.59 -17.02 -3.17
N ARG A 165 -0.31 -17.78 -2.54
CA ARG A 165 -1.74 -17.83 -2.88
C ARG A 165 -2.46 -16.54 -2.48
N GLY A 166 -2.03 -15.88 -1.40
CA GLY A 166 -2.61 -14.62 -0.94
C GLY A 166 -2.24 -13.40 -1.78
N THR A 167 -1.12 -13.44 -2.52
CA THR A 167 -0.64 -12.32 -3.32
C THR A 167 -1.64 -11.81 -4.37
N PRO A 168 -2.30 -12.65 -5.20
CA PRO A 168 -3.29 -12.18 -6.16
C PRO A 168 -4.48 -11.48 -5.51
N LEU A 169 -5.01 -12.05 -4.43
CA LEU A 169 -6.12 -11.47 -3.68
C LEU A 169 -5.71 -10.14 -3.03
N ARG A 170 -4.50 -10.06 -2.46
CA ARG A 170 -3.93 -8.83 -1.91
C ARG A 170 -3.93 -7.70 -2.93
N VAL A 171 -3.46 -7.95 -4.16
CA VAL A 171 -3.40 -6.92 -5.20
C VAL A 171 -4.79 -6.37 -5.52
N ILE A 172 -5.81 -7.23 -5.54
CA ILE A 172 -7.21 -6.82 -5.75
C ILE A 172 -7.71 -5.98 -4.57
N GLN A 173 -7.47 -6.41 -3.33
CA GLN A 173 -7.96 -5.69 -2.15
C GLN A 173 -7.26 -4.34 -1.96
N VAL A 174 -5.95 -4.26 -2.19
CA VAL A 174 -5.21 -2.99 -2.24
C VAL A 174 -5.74 -2.10 -3.37
N GLY A 175 -6.05 -2.69 -4.53
CA GLY A 175 -6.68 -1.99 -5.65
C GLY A 175 -8.03 -1.38 -5.27
N ALA A 176 -8.86 -2.11 -4.52
CA ALA A 176 -10.14 -1.60 -4.03
C ALA A 176 -9.96 -0.41 -3.06
N VAL A 177 -9.01 -0.51 -2.12
CA VAL A 177 -8.66 0.60 -1.20
C VAL A 177 -8.17 1.82 -1.99
N PHE A 178 -7.22 1.62 -2.90
CA PHE A 178 -6.63 2.72 -3.67
C PHE A 178 -7.61 3.34 -4.65
N LEU A 179 -8.50 2.55 -5.27
CA LEU A 179 -9.55 3.07 -6.14
C LEU A 179 -10.48 4.02 -5.37
N THR A 180 -10.95 3.58 -4.21
CA THR A 180 -11.86 4.37 -3.39
C THR A 180 -11.17 5.64 -2.87
N ALA A 181 -9.94 5.51 -2.36
CA ALA A 181 -9.16 6.65 -1.90
C ALA A 181 -8.85 7.61 -3.05
N ALA A 182 -8.45 7.11 -4.23
CA ALA A 182 -8.15 7.93 -5.39
C ALA A 182 -9.36 8.71 -5.90
N VAL A 183 -10.56 8.10 -5.91
CA VAL A 183 -11.80 8.81 -6.26
C VAL A 183 -12.01 9.97 -5.29
N ILE A 184 -11.89 9.76 -3.99
CA ILE A 184 -12.05 10.81 -2.99
C ILE A 184 -10.98 11.91 -3.19
N PHE A 185 -9.73 11.55 -3.40
CA PHE A 185 -8.63 12.51 -3.56
C PHE A 185 -8.74 13.34 -4.84
N VAL A 186 -9.20 12.75 -5.94
CA VAL A 186 -9.40 13.48 -7.21
C VAL A 186 -10.52 14.53 -7.08
N PHE A 187 -11.58 14.25 -6.30
CA PHE A 187 -12.70 15.17 -6.15
C PHE A 187 -12.59 16.12 -4.94
N ALA A 188 -11.79 15.79 -3.94
CA ALA A 188 -11.77 16.51 -2.67
C ALA A 188 -10.36 16.99 -2.24
N ALA A 189 -9.32 16.65 -3.00
CA ALA A 189 -7.97 17.15 -2.80
C ALA A 189 -7.45 17.71 -4.13
N ASP A 190 -6.66 18.77 -4.08
CA ASP A 190 -6.15 19.48 -5.27
C ASP A 190 -5.02 18.68 -5.99
N VAL A 191 -5.24 17.35 -6.14
CA VAL A 191 -4.25 16.42 -6.72
C VAL A 191 -3.98 16.74 -8.19
N LEU A 192 -4.93 17.38 -8.86
CA LEU A 192 -4.81 17.75 -10.28
C LEU A 192 -4.06 19.05 -10.50
N ASP A 193 -3.75 19.82 -9.47
CA ASP A 193 -3.06 21.11 -9.58
C ASP A 193 -1.59 20.97 -9.96
N GLU A 194 -0.99 19.80 -9.66
CA GLU A 194 0.38 19.46 -10.04
C GLU A 194 0.44 18.36 -11.12
N PRO A 195 -0.09 18.60 -12.32
CA PRO A 195 -0.31 17.56 -13.33
C PRO A 195 1.01 16.93 -13.81
N ARG A 196 2.13 17.67 -13.82
CA ARG A 196 3.44 17.16 -14.25
C ARG A 196 3.93 16.04 -13.32
N HIS A 197 3.82 16.22 -12.02
CA HIS A 197 4.21 15.23 -11.02
C HIS A 197 3.30 14.00 -11.07
N LEU A 198 1.98 14.24 -11.11
CA LEU A 198 0.98 13.19 -11.20
C LEU A 198 1.17 12.33 -12.46
N ILE A 199 1.21 12.93 -13.65
CA ILE A 199 1.33 12.21 -14.94
C ILE A 199 2.66 11.45 -15.02
N SER A 200 3.77 12.08 -14.62
CA SER A 200 5.08 11.41 -14.62
C SER A 200 5.11 10.19 -13.71
N MET A 201 4.57 10.33 -12.49
CA MET A 201 4.47 9.24 -11.51
C MET A 201 3.54 8.13 -12.01
N LEU A 202 2.38 8.49 -12.58
CA LEU A 202 1.37 7.57 -13.12
C LEU A 202 1.91 6.74 -14.28
N CYS A 203 2.53 7.39 -15.28
CA CYS A 203 3.17 6.68 -16.40
C CYS A 203 4.25 5.71 -15.91
N GLY A 204 5.09 6.18 -14.98
CA GLY A 204 6.08 5.32 -14.33
C GLY A 204 5.45 4.14 -13.61
N ALA A 205 4.39 4.37 -12.84
CA ALA A 205 3.71 3.33 -12.06
C ALA A 205 3.03 2.27 -12.93
N ILE A 206 2.47 2.65 -14.09
CA ILE A 206 1.92 1.69 -15.07
C ILE A 206 3.03 0.77 -15.59
N ILE A 207 4.12 1.35 -16.08
CA ILE A 207 5.27 0.60 -16.61
C ILE A 207 5.84 -0.30 -15.50
N GLY A 208 6.08 0.27 -14.33
CA GLY A 208 6.63 -0.44 -13.18
C GLY A 208 5.70 -1.54 -12.67
N GLY A 209 4.40 -1.29 -12.59
CA GLY A 209 3.40 -2.27 -12.17
C GLY A 209 3.34 -3.48 -13.10
N TYR A 210 3.36 -3.24 -14.40
CA TYR A 210 3.41 -4.30 -15.41
C TYR A 210 4.71 -5.10 -15.34
N LEU A 211 5.85 -4.41 -15.41
CA LEU A 211 7.18 -5.05 -15.36
C LEU A 211 7.40 -5.77 -14.02
N GLY A 212 7.02 -5.15 -12.90
CA GLY A 212 7.14 -5.72 -11.57
C GLY A 212 6.33 -7.01 -11.43
N ALA A 213 5.08 -7.02 -11.86
CA ALA A 213 4.24 -8.21 -11.82
C ALA A 213 4.80 -9.39 -12.63
N HIS A 214 5.53 -9.12 -13.72
CA HIS A 214 6.23 -10.14 -14.50
C HIS A 214 7.60 -10.51 -13.92
N ALA A 215 8.36 -9.52 -13.44
CA ALA A 215 9.70 -9.73 -12.90
C ALA A 215 9.71 -10.51 -11.57
N VAL A 216 8.64 -10.36 -10.76
CA VAL A 216 8.47 -11.12 -9.49
C VAL A 216 8.64 -12.62 -9.68
N ARG A 217 8.25 -13.13 -10.84
CA ARG A 217 8.40 -14.57 -11.16
C ARG A 217 9.85 -15.01 -11.29
N ARG A 218 10.80 -14.07 -11.48
CA ARG A 218 12.21 -14.34 -11.78
C ARG A 218 13.17 -13.89 -10.67
N LEU A 219 12.74 -13.01 -9.77
CA LEU A 219 13.60 -12.45 -8.73
C LEU A 219 13.40 -13.16 -7.40
N PRO A 220 14.47 -13.44 -6.65
CA PRO A 220 14.39 -14.02 -5.31
C PRO A 220 13.61 -13.08 -4.37
N HIS A 221 12.62 -13.59 -3.67
CA HIS A 221 11.82 -12.84 -2.69
C HIS A 221 12.66 -12.09 -1.64
N VAL A 222 13.84 -12.63 -1.33
CA VAL A 222 14.77 -12.03 -0.36
C VAL A 222 15.29 -10.69 -0.86
N VAL A 223 15.73 -10.61 -2.13
CA VAL A 223 16.25 -9.37 -2.73
C VAL A 223 15.18 -8.27 -2.74
N LEU A 224 13.98 -8.61 -3.19
CA LEU A 224 12.88 -7.66 -3.25
C LEU A 224 12.49 -7.14 -1.87
N ARG A 225 12.37 -8.04 -0.89
CA ARG A 225 12.06 -7.67 0.50
C ARG A 225 13.16 -6.80 1.11
N THR A 226 14.42 -7.13 0.89
CA THR A 226 15.55 -6.35 1.41
C THR A 226 15.55 -4.95 0.81
N LEU A 227 15.33 -4.83 -0.51
CA LEU A 227 15.27 -3.53 -1.18
C LEU A 227 14.15 -2.65 -0.59
N VAL A 228 12.93 -3.19 -0.48
CA VAL A 228 11.80 -2.45 0.12
C VAL A 228 12.09 -2.06 1.56
N LEU A 229 12.72 -2.97 2.34
CA LEU A 229 13.06 -2.70 3.73
C LEU A 229 14.12 -1.60 3.87
N VAL A 230 15.15 -1.61 3.04
CA VAL A 230 16.19 -0.56 3.05
C VAL A 230 15.57 0.78 2.74
N ILE A 231 14.73 0.86 1.71
CA ILE A 231 14.01 2.10 1.36
C ILE A 231 13.11 2.54 2.52
N ALA A 232 12.33 1.63 3.09
CA ALA A 232 11.42 1.94 4.18
C ALA A 232 12.17 2.47 5.43
N VAL A 233 13.30 1.85 5.80
CA VAL A 233 14.16 2.32 6.90
C VAL A 233 14.74 3.69 6.59
N ALA A 234 15.32 3.89 5.40
CA ALA A 234 15.91 5.16 5.01
C ALA A 234 14.87 6.29 5.06
N MET A 235 13.64 6.03 4.56
CA MET A 235 12.56 6.99 4.60
C MET A 235 12.06 7.26 6.02
N THR A 236 11.94 6.23 6.84
CA THR A 236 11.58 6.39 8.26
C THR A 236 12.56 7.32 8.95
N VAL A 237 13.88 7.08 8.82
CA VAL A 237 14.92 7.92 9.41
C VAL A 237 14.85 9.35 8.87
N LEU A 238 14.72 9.52 7.55
CA LEU A 238 14.64 10.84 6.93
C LEU A 238 13.47 11.66 7.47
N PHE A 239 12.28 11.06 7.58
CA PHE A 239 11.11 11.77 8.07
C PHE A 239 11.16 12.02 9.59
N PHE A 240 11.80 11.15 10.36
CA PHE A 240 12.07 11.43 11.78
C PHE A 240 12.99 12.62 11.95
N VAL A 241 14.09 12.67 11.21
CA VAL A 241 15.03 13.81 11.25
C VAL A 241 14.33 15.10 10.80
N ARG A 242 13.47 15.03 9.78
CA ARG A 242 12.71 16.19 9.30
C ARG A 242 11.67 16.70 10.30
N ALA A 243 11.03 15.79 11.05
CA ALA A 243 9.94 16.15 11.97
C ALA A 243 10.42 16.60 13.36
N PHE A 244 11.58 16.10 13.81
CA PHE A 244 12.06 16.27 15.18
C PHE A 244 13.51 16.80 15.28
N GLY A 245 14.24 16.93 14.18
CA GLY A 245 15.58 17.52 14.10
C GLY A 245 15.51 18.90 13.51
#